data_3d2c2dd89a8c51d2f57993e264faf77c
#
_entry.id   3d2c2dd89a8c51d2f57993e264faf77c
#
_cell.length_a   1.000
_cell.length_b   1.000
_cell.length_c   1.000
_cell.angle_alpha   90.00
_cell.angle_beta   90.00
_cell.angle_gamma   90.00
#
_symmetry.space_group_name_H-M   'P 1'
#
loop_
_entity.id
_entity.type
_entity.pdbx_description
1 polymer ?
#
loop_
_entity_poly.entity_id
_entity_poly.type
_entity_poly.pdbx_seq_one_letter_code
_entity_poly.pdbx_strand_id
1 'polypeptide(L)'
;MNKCKTYIAIDLKSFYASVECRERSRDPLTTNLVVADPSRTEKTICLAVSPSLKKYGLSGRARLFEVIQKVNAANNIRKLKAPNHVFSSSSDDSTELQKNPSLKIDYIIAPPRMARYMEYSTKIYNIYLKYIAPEDIHIYSIDEVFIDVTHYLSTYNMTARELAMTMIQDILDTTGI
;
A
#
# COMPACT_ATOMS: atom_id res chain seq x y z
N MET A 1 -17.85 -31.82 -20.55
CA MET A 1 -18.33 -30.63 -19.84
C MET A 1 -17.11 -29.75 -19.53
N ASN A 2 -17.01 -28.57 -20.13
CA ASN A 2 -15.99 -27.59 -19.73
C ASN A 2 -16.26 -27.22 -18.28
N LYS A 3 -15.41 -27.68 -17.35
CA LYS A 3 -15.46 -27.19 -15.97
C LYS A 3 -15.21 -25.67 -16.00
N CYS A 4 -16.10 -24.89 -15.42
CA CYS A 4 -15.90 -23.45 -15.26
C CYS A 4 -14.61 -23.23 -14.47
N LYS A 5 -13.66 -22.46 -15.03
CA LYS A 5 -12.41 -22.14 -14.36
C LYS A 5 -12.64 -21.03 -13.33
N THR A 6 -11.95 -21.13 -12.21
CA THR A 6 -12.01 -20.15 -11.12
C THR A 6 -10.63 -19.54 -10.89
N TYR A 7 -10.54 -18.22 -10.98
CA TYR A 7 -9.31 -17.48 -10.78
C TYR A 7 -9.42 -16.56 -9.58
N ILE A 8 -8.30 -16.37 -8.88
CA ILE A 8 -8.09 -15.33 -7.88
C ILE A 8 -7.14 -14.31 -8.48
N ALA A 9 -7.47 -13.02 -8.34
CA ALA A 9 -6.57 -11.91 -8.63
C ALA A 9 -6.19 -11.25 -7.29
N ILE A 10 -4.89 -11.10 -7.02
CA ILE A 10 -4.38 -10.42 -5.84
C ILE A 10 -3.52 -9.25 -6.29
N ASP A 11 -3.90 -8.04 -5.86
CA ASP A 11 -3.17 -6.78 -6.04
C ASP A 11 -2.74 -6.25 -4.67
N LEU A 12 -1.45 -6.00 -4.49
CA LEU A 12 -0.89 -5.52 -3.23
C LEU A 12 -1.01 -3.99 -3.16
N LYS A 13 -2.03 -3.53 -2.47
CA LYS A 13 -2.41 -2.12 -2.40
C LYS A 13 -1.27 -1.20 -2.01
N SER A 14 -0.94 -0.25 -2.90
CA SER A 14 0.13 0.75 -2.69
C SER A 14 1.49 0.11 -2.33
N PHE A 15 1.82 -1.01 -2.97
CA PHE A 15 2.90 -1.92 -2.61
C PHE A 15 4.20 -1.22 -2.22
N TYR A 16 4.75 -0.36 -3.09
CA TYR A 16 6.03 0.31 -2.78
C TYR A 16 5.94 1.20 -1.53
N ALA A 17 4.82 1.88 -1.33
CA ALA A 17 4.62 2.69 -0.12
C ALA A 17 4.51 1.79 1.12
N SER A 18 3.85 0.63 1.00
CA SER A 18 3.74 -0.34 2.09
C SER A 18 5.11 -0.90 2.48
N VAL A 19 5.95 -1.27 1.51
CA VAL A 19 7.34 -1.70 1.75
C VAL A 19 8.12 -0.59 2.47
N GLU A 20 8.04 0.66 2.00
CA GLU A 20 8.76 1.78 2.61
C GLU A 20 8.30 2.08 4.04
N CYS A 21 7.01 1.90 4.34
CA CYS A 21 6.50 2.01 5.71
C CYS A 21 7.06 0.89 6.59
N ARG A 22 7.01 -0.37 6.15
CA ARG A 22 7.53 -1.51 6.93
C ARG A 22 9.01 -1.40 7.23
N GLU A 23 9.81 -0.99 6.25
CA GLU A 23 11.26 -0.77 6.42
C GLU A 23 11.60 0.34 7.43
N ARG A 24 10.65 1.21 7.74
CA ARG A 24 10.75 2.28 8.74
C ARG A 24 10.03 1.95 10.04
N SER A 25 9.57 0.70 10.22
CA SER A 25 8.76 0.28 11.37
C SER A 25 7.49 1.13 11.55
N ARG A 26 6.87 1.52 10.42
CA ARG A 26 5.62 2.27 10.36
C ARG A 26 4.48 1.39 9.85
N ASP A 27 3.26 1.73 10.23
CA ASP A 27 2.05 1.05 9.73
C ASP A 27 1.71 1.58 8.32
N PRO A 28 1.66 0.70 7.28
CA PRO A 28 1.29 1.09 5.92
C PRO A 28 -0.09 1.71 5.77
N LEU A 29 -1.02 1.40 6.67
CA LEU A 29 -2.40 1.88 6.60
C LEU A 29 -2.60 3.26 7.22
N THR A 30 -1.76 3.65 8.17
CA THR A 30 -1.90 4.91 8.92
C THR A 30 -0.87 5.95 8.55
N THR A 31 0.30 5.54 8.05
CA THR A 31 1.40 6.45 7.73
C THR A 31 1.18 7.18 6.41
N ASN A 32 1.31 8.50 6.42
CA ASN A 32 1.33 9.33 5.23
C ASN A 32 2.71 9.23 4.57
N LEU A 33 2.79 8.59 3.40
CA LEU A 33 4.04 8.38 2.70
C LEU A 33 3.83 8.38 1.18
N VAL A 34 4.78 8.97 0.46
CA VAL A 34 4.91 8.84 -1.00
C VAL A 34 6.26 8.26 -1.36
N VAL A 35 6.29 7.46 -2.42
CA VAL A 35 7.54 6.99 -3.03
C VAL A 35 7.82 7.86 -4.24
N ALA A 36 8.81 8.73 -4.13
CA ALA A 36 9.23 9.65 -5.17
C ALA A 36 10.72 9.97 -5.04
N ASP A 37 11.35 10.35 -6.14
CA ASP A 37 12.74 10.80 -6.14
C ASP A 37 12.79 12.30 -5.79
N PRO A 38 13.24 12.68 -4.59
CA PRO A 38 13.29 14.07 -4.16
C PRO A 38 14.38 14.89 -4.88
N SER A 39 15.33 14.25 -5.55
CA SER A 39 16.37 14.93 -6.34
C SER A 39 15.86 15.47 -7.67
N ARG A 40 14.68 15.01 -8.10
CA ARG A 40 13.99 15.50 -9.29
C ARG A 40 13.09 16.67 -8.96
N THR A 41 12.51 17.27 -10.00
CA THR A 41 11.56 18.37 -9.83
C THR A 41 10.24 17.90 -9.19
N GLU A 42 9.48 18.82 -8.61
CA GLU A 42 8.13 18.56 -8.07
C GLU A 42 7.13 18.03 -9.12
N LYS A 43 7.47 18.10 -10.42
CA LYS A 43 6.68 17.52 -11.50
C LYS A 43 6.85 16.00 -11.61
N THR A 44 7.77 15.39 -10.82
CA THR A 44 7.99 13.94 -10.81
C THR A 44 6.72 13.20 -10.41
N ILE A 45 6.49 12.05 -11.05
CA ILE A 45 5.36 11.16 -10.70
C ILE A 45 5.79 10.32 -9.49
N CYS A 46 4.95 10.29 -8.46
CA CYS A 46 5.10 9.36 -7.35
C CYS A 46 4.85 7.92 -7.84
N LEU A 47 5.75 7.02 -7.54
CA LEU A 47 5.59 5.60 -7.88
C LEU A 47 4.50 4.93 -7.02
N ALA A 48 4.30 5.41 -5.80
CA ALA A 48 3.22 5.00 -4.92
C ALA A 48 2.86 6.12 -3.94
N VAL A 49 1.61 6.09 -3.50
CA VAL A 49 1.05 6.94 -2.45
C VAL A 49 0.39 6.03 -1.42
N SER A 50 0.66 6.22 -0.14
CA SER A 50 0.08 5.39 0.93
C SER A 50 -1.45 5.54 1.01
N PRO A 51 -2.17 4.52 1.53
CA PRO A 51 -3.62 4.57 1.67
C PRO A 51 -4.12 5.74 2.53
N SER A 52 -3.40 6.08 3.61
CA SER A 52 -3.73 7.21 4.48
C SER A 52 -3.65 8.55 3.73
N LEU A 53 -2.61 8.74 2.92
CA LEU A 53 -2.41 9.98 2.18
C LEU A 53 -3.38 10.10 0.99
N LYS A 54 -3.79 8.99 0.38
CA LYS A 54 -4.84 8.98 -0.67
C LYS A 54 -6.18 9.55 -0.17
N LYS A 55 -6.47 9.50 1.14
CA LYS A 55 -7.69 10.08 1.73
C LYS A 55 -7.81 11.60 1.51
N TYR A 56 -6.71 12.29 1.21
CA TYR A 56 -6.71 13.72 0.86
C TYR A 56 -7.01 13.98 -0.63
N GLY A 57 -7.53 12.98 -1.35
CA GLY A 57 -7.92 13.12 -2.76
C GLY A 57 -6.74 13.01 -3.74
N LEU A 58 -5.71 12.23 -3.38
CA LEU A 58 -4.57 11.91 -4.23
C LEU A 58 -4.77 10.61 -4.98
N SER A 59 -4.36 10.58 -6.25
CA SER A 59 -4.27 9.34 -7.02
C SER A 59 -3.05 8.50 -6.62
N GLY A 60 -3.04 7.21 -6.97
CA GLY A 60 -1.90 6.33 -6.70
C GLY A 60 -0.61 6.74 -7.41
N ARG A 61 -0.71 7.52 -8.50
CA ARG A 61 0.40 8.05 -9.30
C ARG A 61 0.34 9.57 -9.41
N ALA A 62 -0.01 10.26 -8.32
CA ALA A 62 -0.01 11.70 -8.26
C ALA A 62 1.39 12.26 -8.53
N ARG A 63 1.49 13.47 -9.06
CA ARG A 63 2.75 14.20 -9.13
C ARG A 63 3.08 14.80 -7.77
N LEU A 64 4.35 14.96 -7.46
CA LEU A 64 4.77 15.46 -6.14
C LEU A 64 4.18 16.83 -5.80
N PHE A 65 4.06 17.74 -6.80
CA PHE A 65 3.43 19.04 -6.56
C PHE A 65 1.94 18.91 -6.18
N GLU A 66 1.22 17.91 -6.70
CA GLU A 66 -0.17 17.67 -6.34
C GLU A 66 -0.28 17.21 -4.89
N VAL A 67 0.69 16.39 -4.42
CA VAL A 67 0.78 16.00 -3.01
C VAL A 67 0.96 17.23 -2.13
N ILE A 68 1.91 18.12 -2.48
CA ILE A 68 2.17 19.37 -1.76
C ILE A 68 0.89 20.23 -1.70
N GLN A 69 0.23 20.43 -2.83
CA GLN A 69 -0.99 21.25 -2.91
C GLN A 69 -2.13 20.68 -2.06
N LYS A 70 -2.39 19.36 -2.16
CA LYS A 70 -3.48 18.70 -1.42
C LYS A 70 -3.22 18.71 0.08
N VAL A 71 -2.00 18.42 0.51
CA VAL A 71 -1.62 18.47 1.92
C VAL A 71 -1.72 19.91 2.46
N ASN A 72 -1.25 20.90 1.71
CA ASN A 72 -1.38 22.31 2.11
C ASN A 72 -2.86 22.74 2.22
N ALA A 73 -3.70 22.38 1.26
CA ALA A 73 -5.14 22.66 1.30
C ALA A 73 -5.80 22.01 2.53
N ALA A 74 -5.48 20.74 2.81
CA ALA A 74 -5.98 20.05 3.99
C ALA A 74 -5.48 20.69 5.29
N ASN A 75 -4.23 21.15 5.35
CA ASN A 75 -3.67 21.87 6.48
C ASN A 75 -4.34 23.22 6.69
N ASN A 76 -4.69 23.95 5.64
CA ASN A 76 -5.41 25.22 5.76
C ASN A 76 -6.78 25.02 6.44
N ILE A 77 -7.53 23.99 6.03
CA ILE A 77 -8.80 23.63 6.66
C ILE A 77 -8.59 23.18 8.12
N ARG A 78 -7.56 22.36 8.34
CA ARG A 78 -7.23 21.83 9.66
C ARG A 78 -6.81 22.93 10.63
N LYS A 79 -6.09 23.93 10.17
CA LYS A 79 -5.66 25.08 10.95
C LYS A 79 -6.83 25.84 11.60
N LEU A 80 -7.99 25.90 10.92
CA LEU A 80 -9.20 26.52 11.47
C LEU A 80 -9.75 25.78 12.70
N LYS A 81 -9.42 24.50 12.85
CA LYS A 81 -9.83 23.64 14.00
C LYS A 81 -8.78 23.59 15.10
N ALA A 82 -7.57 24.05 14.83
CA ALA A 82 -6.49 24.08 15.83
C ALA A 82 -6.73 25.19 16.86
N PRO A 83 -6.36 25.00 18.14
CA PRO A 83 -6.43 26.04 19.15
C PRO A 83 -5.65 27.29 18.70
N ASN A 84 -6.26 28.46 18.82
CA ASN A 84 -5.71 29.74 18.38
C ASN A 84 -5.27 29.75 16.90
N HIS A 85 -5.76 28.83 16.08
CA HIS A 85 -5.37 28.67 14.66
C HIS A 85 -3.86 28.46 14.46
N VAL A 86 -3.18 27.84 15.43
CA VAL A 86 -1.75 27.56 15.39
C VAL A 86 -1.52 26.05 15.62
N PHE A 87 -0.65 25.46 14.81
CA PHE A 87 -0.22 24.08 15.02
C PHE A 87 0.89 24.03 16.09
N SER A 88 0.80 23.06 17.00
CA SER A 88 1.82 22.82 18.03
C SER A 88 2.98 21.97 17.51
N SER A 89 2.71 21.07 16.54
CA SER A 89 3.67 20.14 15.95
C SER A 89 3.12 19.60 14.63
N SER A 90 3.77 18.57 14.06
CA SER A 90 3.29 17.82 12.90
C SER A 90 3.30 16.32 13.16
N SER A 91 2.51 15.55 12.37
CA SER A 91 2.55 14.09 12.37
C SER A 91 2.30 13.55 10.97
N ASP A 92 2.99 12.46 10.65
CA ASP A 92 2.77 11.64 9.46
C ASP A 92 1.81 10.47 9.73
N ASP A 93 1.31 10.29 10.97
CA ASP A 93 0.37 9.25 11.33
C ASP A 93 -1.07 9.75 11.35
N SER A 94 -1.93 9.11 10.54
CA SER A 94 -3.33 9.52 10.41
C SER A 94 -4.15 9.29 11.69
N THR A 95 -3.75 8.36 12.56
CA THR A 95 -4.45 8.11 13.84
C THR A 95 -4.14 9.19 14.86
N GLU A 96 -2.89 9.66 14.92
CA GLU A 96 -2.50 10.80 15.73
C GLU A 96 -3.18 12.08 15.25
N LEU A 97 -3.18 12.29 13.94
CA LEU A 97 -3.86 13.43 13.32
C LEU A 97 -5.37 13.45 13.61
N GLN A 98 -6.03 12.28 13.68
CA GLN A 98 -7.45 12.21 14.03
C GLN A 98 -7.71 12.58 15.50
N LYS A 99 -6.83 12.17 16.40
CA LYS A 99 -6.96 12.41 17.84
C LYS A 99 -6.60 13.84 18.24
N ASN A 100 -5.69 14.48 17.51
CA ASN A 100 -5.18 15.80 17.90
C ASN A 100 -5.27 16.83 16.75
N PRO A 101 -6.24 17.75 16.77
CA PRO A 101 -6.38 18.77 15.74
C PRO A 101 -5.26 19.82 15.73
N SER A 102 -4.45 19.90 16.80
CA SER A 102 -3.30 20.82 16.87
C SER A 102 -2.09 20.35 16.06
N LEU A 103 -2.11 19.11 15.52
CA LEU A 103 -1.03 18.60 14.70
C LEU A 103 -1.23 18.99 13.23
N LYS A 104 -0.19 19.51 12.59
CA LYS A 104 -0.12 19.69 11.15
C LYS A 104 0.01 18.33 10.45
N ILE A 105 -0.66 18.14 9.32
CA ILE A 105 -0.45 16.97 8.46
C ILE A 105 0.94 17.08 7.85
N ASP A 106 1.72 16.03 8.04
CA ASP A 106 3.02 15.83 7.41
C ASP A 106 3.03 14.48 6.65
N TYR A 107 4.07 14.24 5.87
CA TYR A 107 4.25 12.99 5.12
C TYR A 107 5.73 12.74 4.81
N ILE A 108 6.06 11.47 4.62
CA ILE A 108 7.41 11.01 4.27
C ILE A 108 7.54 10.95 2.73
N ILE A 109 8.62 11.50 2.20
CA ILE A 109 9.04 11.27 0.81
C ILE A 109 10.14 10.22 0.84
N ALA A 110 9.85 9.00 0.36
CA ALA A 110 10.80 7.90 0.31
C ALA A 110 11.38 7.78 -1.10
N PRO A 111 12.71 7.81 -1.28
CA PRO A 111 13.32 7.55 -2.57
C PRO A 111 13.06 6.10 -3.00
N PRO A 112 12.84 5.85 -4.33
CA PRO A 112 12.57 4.51 -4.84
C PRO A 112 13.73 3.53 -4.61
N ARG A 113 13.43 2.31 -4.14
CA ARG A 113 14.40 1.24 -3.89
C ARG A 113 13.96 -0.04 -4.59
N MET A 114 14.03 -0.09 -5.93
CA MET A 114 13.49 -1.18 -6.75
C MET A 114 13.99 -2.58 -6.34
N ALA A 115 15.28 -2.73 -6.01
CA ALA A 115 15.82 -4.00 -5.54
C ALA A 115 15.10 -4.49 -4.28
N ARG A 116 14.79 -3.58 -3.35
CA ARG A 116 14.06 -3.92 -2.12
C ARG A 116 12.62 -4.35 -2.40
N TYR A 117 11.96 -3.70 -3.36
CA TYR A 117 10.60 -4.08 -3.77
C TYR A 117 10.58 -5.46 -4.43
N MET A 118 11.60 -5.79 -5.24
CA MET A 118 11.75 -7.13 -5.81
C MET A 118 11.96 -8.20 -4.73
N GLU A 119 12.75 -7.92 -3.69
CA GLU A 119 12.93 -8.85 -2.56
C GLU A 119 11.60 -9.15 -1.84
N TYR A 120 10.78 -8.11 -1.57
CA TYR A 120 9.46 -8.31 -0.96
C TYR A 120 8.51 -9.06 -1.89
N SER A 121 8.48 -8.73 -3.18
CA SER A 121 7.69 -9.45 -4.18
C SER A 121 8.06 -10.93 -4.23
N THR A 122 9.36 -11.25 -4.22
CA THR A 122 9.84 -12.64 -4.19
C THR A 122 9.43 -13.37 -2.89
N LYS A 123 9.51 -12.70 -1.74
CA LYS A 123 9.03 -13.29 -0.48
C LYS A 123 7.55 -13.61 -0.55
N ILE A 124 6.74 -12.70 -1.08
CA ILE A 124 5.29 -12.89 -1.23
C ILE A 124 4.99 -14.01 -2.23
N TYR A 125 5.71 -14.06 -3.35
CA TYR A 125 5.57 -15.17 -4.30
C TYR A 125 5.85 -16.53 -3.66
N ASN A 126 6.88 -16.63 -2.82
CA ASN A 126 7.17 -17.86 -2.08
C ASN A 126 6.06 -18.25 -1.08
N ILE A 127 5.26 -17.28 -0.62
CA ILE A 127 4.07 -17.58 0.19
C ILE A 127 2.98 -18.21 -0.68
N TYR A 128 2.73 -17.68 -1.89
CA TYR A 128 1.77 -18.32 -2.82
C TYR A 128 2.16 -19.78 -3.13
N LEU A 129 3.45 -20.05 -3.29
CA LEU A 129 3.95 -21.41 -3.56
C LEU A 129 3.70 -22.42 -2.43
N LYS A 130 3.37 -21.98 -1.22
CA LYS A 130 2.93 -22.88 -0.14
C LYS A 130 1.57 -23.51 -0.41
N TYR A 131 0.75 -22.86 -1.22
CA TYR A 131 -0.65 -23.19 -1.47
C TYR A 131 -0.91 -23.67 -2.89
N ILE A 132 -0.17 -23.15 -3.86
CA ILE A 132 -0.45 -23.28 -5.30
C ILE A 132 0.84 -23.67 -6.02
N ALA A 133 0.72 -24.56 -6.98
CA ALA A 133 1.83 -24.94 -7.85
C ALA A 133 2.22 -23.77 -8.79
N PRO A 134 3.51 -23.61 -9.14
CA PRO A 134 3.99 -22.47 -9.91
C PRO A 134 3.34 -22.35 -11.30
N GLU A 135 2.94 -23.44 -11.92
CA GLU A 135 2.27 -23.47 -13.24
C GLU A 135 0.86 -22.84 -13.22
N ASP A 136 0.23 -22.77 -12.06
CA ASP A 136 -1.10 -22.18 -11.87
C ASP A 136 -1.05 -20.73 -11.40
N ILE A 137 0.17 -20.16 -11.20
CA ILE A 137 0.41 -18.78 -10.80
C ILE A 137 0.91 -17.97 -11.99
N HIS A 138 0.14 -16.98 -12.44
CA HIS A 138 0.55 -16.02 -13.44
C HIS A 138 0.94 -14.70 -12.80
N ILE A 139 2.24 -14.38 -12.82
CA ILE A 139 2.77 -13.09 -12.34
C ILE A 139 2.47 -12.04 -13.42
N TYR A 140 1.58 -11.10 -13.12
CA TYR A 140 1.26 -10.00 -14.03
C TYR A 140 2.21 -8.81 -13.84
N SER A 141 2.53 -8.49 -12.58
CA SER A 141 3.49 -7.43 -12.22
C SER A 141 4.21 -7.76 -10.91
N ILE A 142 5.02 -6.85 -10.42
CA ILE A 142 5.74 -6.98 -9.14
C ILE A 142 4.79 -7.10 -7.93
N ASP A 143 3.57 -6.61 -8.05
CA ASP A 143 2.56 -6.50 -7.00
C ASP A 143 1.21 -7.13 -7.36
N GLU A 144 1.10 -7.76 -8.54
CA GLU A 144 -0.16 -8.33 -9.02
C GLU A 144 0.03 -9.73 -9.60
N VAL A 145 -0.83 -10.68 -9.16
CA VAL A 145 -0.84 -12.06 -9.64
C VAL A 145 -2.26 -12.52 -9.95
N PHE A 146 -2.37 -13.43 -10.95
CA PHE A 146 -3.57 -14.21 -11.23
C PHE A 146 -3.28 -15.66 -10.95
N ILE A 147 -4.17 -16.35 -10.24
CA ILE A 147 -3.97 -17.72 -9.77
C ILE A 147 -5.17 -18.56 -10.21
N ASP A 148 -4.93 -19.64 -10.97
CA ASP A 148 -5.96 -20.63 -11.28
C ASP A 148 -6.15 -21.55 -10.06
N VAL A 149 -7.26 -21.39 -9.37
CA VAL A 149 -7.58 -22.15 -8.15
C VAL A 149 -8.59 -23.26 -8.38
N THR A 150 -8.94 -23.54 -9.63
CA THR A 150 -10.02 -24.46 -10.02
C THR A 150 -9.92 -25.84 -9.34
N HIS A 151 -8.72 -26.41 -9.28
CA HIS A 151 -8.48 -27.73 -8.71
C HIS A 151 -8.17 -27.71 -7.21
N TYR A 152 -7.81 -26.57 -6.67
CA TYR A 152 -7.40 -26.42 -5.26
C TYR A 152 -8.57 -26.30 -4.30
N LEU A 153 -9.71 -25.73 -4.76
CA LEU A 153 -10.87 -25.49 -3.92
C LEU A 153 -11.43 -26.76 -3.28
N SER A 154 -11.48 -27.86 -4.05
CA SER A 154 -11.91 -29.15 -3.52
C SER A 154 -10.85 -29.79 -2.60
N THR A 155 -9.56 -29.60 -2.90
CA THR A 155 -8.46 -30.15 -2.10
C THR A 155 -8.40 -29.49 -0.71
N TYR A 156 -8.56 -28.17 -0.67
CA TYR A 156 -8.56 -27.41 0.59
C TYR A 156 -9.93 -27.38 1.29
N ASN A 157 -10.98 -27.84 0.60
CA ASN A 157 -12.38 -27.71 1.05
C ASN A 157 -12.73 -26.25 1.42
N MET A 158 -12.33 -25.32 0.55
CA MET A 158 -12.49 -23.87 0.71
C MET A 158 -13.15 -23.26 -0.53
N THR A 159 -13.82 -22.14 -0.34
CA THR A 159 -14.19 -21.24 -1.44
C THR A 159 -12.96 -20.46 -1.93
N ALA A 160 -13.02 -19.93 -3.15
CA ALA A 160 -11.94 -19.08 -3.69
C ALA A 160 -11.62 -17.88 -2.78
N ARG A 161 -12.66 -17.31 -2.15
CA ARG A 161 -12.49 -16.20 -1.21
C ARG A 161 -11.75 -16.62 0.06
N GLU A 162 -12.09 -17.75 0.64
CA GLU A 162 -11.43 -18.27 1.85
C GLU A 162 -9.96 -18.58 1.57
N LEU A 163 -9.67 -19.22 0.44
CA LEU A 163 -8.29 -19.48 0.03
C LEU A 163 -7.50 -18.19 -0.20
N ALA A 164 -8.10 -17.20 -0.87
CA ALA A 164 -7.48 -15.89 -1.05
C ALA A 164 -7.20 -15.21 0.29
N MET A 165 -8.16 -15.22 1.21
CA MET A 165 -7.99 -14.61 2.54
C MET A 165 -6.92 -15.31 3.37
N THR A 166 -6.79 -16.65 3.26
CA THR A 166 -5.73 -17.42 3.91
C THR A 166 -4.36 -17.01 3.41
N MET A 167 -4.19 -16.88 2.08
CA MET A 167 -2.93 -16.43 1.49
C MET A 167 -2.60 -14.97 1.89
N ILE A 168 -3.61 -14.08 1.86
CA ILE A 168 -3.44 -12.67 2.27
C ILE A 168 -3.05 -12.57 3.74
N GLN A 169 -3.64 -13.38 4.62
CA GLN A 169 -3.27 -13.40 6.03
C GLN A 169 -1.82 -13.86 6.23
N ASP A 170 -1.38 -14.93 5.55
CA ASP A 170 0.02 -15.39 5.61
C ASP A 170 1.00 -14.31 5.08
N ILE A 171 0.62 -13.57 4.03
CA ILE A 171 1.41 -12.43 3.53
C ILE A 171 1.52 -11.36 4.61
N LEU A 172 0.40 -10.97 5.21
CA LEU A 172 0.36 -9.95 6.26
C LEU A 172 1.21 -10.37 7.47
N ASP A 173 1.06 -11.61 7.95
CA ASP A 173 1.79 -12.14 9.11
C ASP A 173 3.29 -12.24 8.85
N THR A 174 3.68 -12.59 7.61
CA THR A 174 5.08 -12.81 7.24
C THR A 174 5.80 -11.51 6.87
N THR A 175 5.12 -10.59 6.18
CA THR A 175 5.73 -9.38 5.60
C THR A 175 5.23 -8.09 6.22
N GLY A 176 4.06 -8.12 6.82
CA GLY A 176 3.34 -6.95 7.32
C GLY A 176 2.72 -6.07 6.25
N ILE A 177 2.53 -6.60 5.01
CA ILE A 177 2.00 -5.88 3.85
C ILE A 177 0.63 -6.43 3.47
#